data_f23a96fdcff980178399db9dfa47a50c
#
_entry.id   f23a96fdcff980178399db9dfa47a50c
#
_cell.length_a   1.000
_cell.length_b   1.000
_cell.length_c   1.000
_cell.angle_alpha   90.00
_cell.angle_beta   90.00
_cell.angle_gamma   90.00
#
_symmetry.space_group_name_H-M   'P 1'
#
loop_
_entity.id
_entity.type
_entity.pdbx_description
1 polymer ?
#
loop_
_entity_poly.entity_id
_entity_poly.type
_entity_poly.pdbx_seq_one_letter_code
_entity_poly.pdbx_strand_id
1 'polypeptide(L)'
;MSYNVLGFKGFSAQASDQSMTEKQIFDTHLAQLDLLQPDVVIFQEAPHQQVIQHLASALDWNYRYFISQTGWSGSLLTKFQIRSSETYQFKKDQELFSRFWSRTVLLNSEGEDLVIHAAHLHDENTGLRKKELLSLAEFITGDIEEQDNLLLVGDLNHRPELEDYRILAATDLHDLFLLTQNKTDEYGHTFLSTLPMARLDYIWGSESMARKLTKFEVLSDRPFGDTTESGDYAVLSDHLPLMVQFKETI
;
A
#
# COMPACT_ATOMS: atom_id res chain seq x y z
N MET A 1 4.18 -3.54 -4.85
CA MET A 1 4.05 -2.06 -4.76
C MET A 1 2.87 -1.71 -3.87
N SER A 2 3.00 -0.71 -3.00
CA SER A 2 1.90 -0.12 -2.21
C SER A 2 1.82 1.36 -2.50
N TYR A 3 0.60 1.90 -2.67
CA TYR A 3 0.43 3.30 -2.99
C TYR A 3 -0.94 3.84 -2.58
N ASN A 4 -0.98 4.82 -1.68
CA ASN A 4 -2.17 5.63 -1.47
C ASN A 4 -2.31 6.61 -2.64
N VAL A 5 -3.37 6.46 -3.44
CA VAL A 5 -3.53 7.13 -4.74
C VAL A 5 -4.49 8.33 -4.71
N LEU A 6 -4.91 8.76 -3.53
CA LEU A 6 -5.78 9.93 -3.33
C LEU A 6 -7.01 9.94 -4.29
N GLY A 7 -7.59 8.78 -4.55
CA GLY A 7 -8.75 8.65 -5.46
C GLY A 7 -8.46 9.03 -6.93
N PHE A 8 -7.21 9.03 -7.36
CA PHE A 8 -6.77 9.54 -8.68
C PHE A 8 -7.14 11.01 -8.91
N LYS A 9 -7.03 11.82 -7.86
CA LYS A 9 -7.32 13.27 -7.93
C LYS A 9 -6.11 14.12 -8.30
N GLY A 10 -4.91 13.56 -8.13
CA GLY A 10 -3.66 14.30 -8.21
C GLY A 10 -3.46 15.22 -6.99
N PHE A 11 -2.25 15.66 -6.78
CA PHE A 11 -1.88 16.53 -5.67
C PHE A 11 -0.96 17.66 -6.14
N SER A 12 -1.14 18.85 -5.56
CA SER A 12 -0.22 19.98 -5.73
C SER A 12 -0.10 20.70 -4.38
N ALA A 13 1.13 20.94 -3.94
CA ALA A 13 1.38 21.68 -2.69
C ALA A 13 0.99 23.17 -2.80
N GLN A 14 0.92 23.70 -4.02
CA GLN A 14 0.48 25.06 -4.30
C GLN A 14 -0.83 25.00 -5.08
N ALA A 15 -1.75 25.91 -4.78
CA ALA A 15 -2.97 26.11 -5.57
C ALA A 15 -2.61 26.75 -6.93
N SER A 16 -1.82 26.06 -7.73
CA SER A 16 -1.46 26.48 -9.08
C SER A 16 -2.52 26.00 -10.06
N ASP A 17 -2.74 26.76 -11.14
CA ASP A 17 -3.68 26.41 -12.23
C ASP A 17 -3.26 25.16 -13.04
N GLN A 18 -2.23 24.43 -12.61
CA GLN A 18 -1.69 23.25 -13.28
C GLN A 18 -2.17 21.93 -12.65
N SER A 19 -3.46 21.82 -12.34
CA SER A 19 -4.03 20.52 -11.94
C SER A 19 -4.04 19.56 -13.14
N MET A 20 -3.63 18.30 -12.89
CA MET A 20 -3.80 17.24 -13.88
C MET A 20 -5.29 16.92 -14.05
N THR A 21 -5.72 16.69 -15.28
CA THR A 21 -7.07 16.16 -15.54
C THR A 21 -7.16 14.68 -15.12
N GLU A 22 -8.36 14.19 -14.82
CA GLU A 22 -8.60 12.78 -14.48
C GLU A 22 -8.00 11.83 -15.52
N LYS A 23 -8.12 12.19 -16.82
CA LYS A 23 -7.52 11.40 -17.90
C LYS A 23 -6.00 11.37 -17.83
N GLN A 24 -5.36 12.50 -17.59
CA GLN A 24 -3.89 12.57 -17.47
C GLN A 24 -3.41 11.76 -16.27
N ILE A 25 -4.11 11.82 -15.14
CA ILE A 25 -3.78 11.04 -13.94
C ILE A 25 -3.89 9.54 -14.24
N PHE A 26 -5.00 9.10 -14.87
CA PHE A 26 -5.20 7.71 -15.27
C PHE A 26 -4.10 7.23 -16.22
N ASP A 27 -3.87 7.97 -17.32
CA ASP A 27 -2.85 7.63 -18.33
C ASP A 27 -1.46 7.56 -17.71
N THR A 28 -1.15 8.45 -16.75
CA THR A 28 0.15 8.45 -16.06
C THR A 28 0.29 7.24 -15.14
N HIS A 29 -0.75 6.88 -14.37
CA HIS A 29 -0.72 5.65 -13.56
C HIS A 29 -0.52 4.41 -14.44
N LEU A 30 -1.26 4.32 -15.55
CA LEU A 30 -1.12 3.22 -16.51
C LEU A 30 0.31 3.13 -17.04
N ALA A 31 0.88 4.26 -17.49
CA ALA A 31 2.24 4.31 -18.02
C ALA A 31 3.29 3.94 -16.96
N GLN A 32 3.10 4.37 -15.69
CA GLN A 32 4.03 4.02 -14.62
C GLN A 32 3.96 2.54 -14.24
N LEU A 33 2.77 1.94 -14.19
CA LEU A 33 2.63 0.51 -13.93
C LEU A 33 3.20 -0.33 -15.08
N ASP A 34 3.01 0.09 -16.32
CA ASP A 34 3.62 -0.56 -17.48
C ASP A 34 5.15 -0.42 -17.50
N LEU A 35 5.70 0.70 -17.06
CA LEU A 35 7.14 0.91 -16.95
C LEU A 35 7.77 0.11 -15.80
N LEU A 36 7.17 0.16 -14.61
CA LEU A 36 7.70 -0.46 -13.39
C LEU A 36 7.46 -1.97 -13.33
N GLN A 37 6.45 -2.46 -14.05
CA GLN A 37 6.08 -3.88 -14.15
C GLN A 37 5.96 -4.63 -12.81
N PRO A 38 5.37 -4.05 -11.75
CA PRO A 38 5.20 -4.79 -10.50
C PRO A 38 4.29 -6.00 -10.70
N ASP A 39 4.53 -7.09 -9.97
CA ASP A 39 3.68 -8.29 -10.03
C ASP A 39 2.40 -8.11 -9.22
N VAL A 40 2.46 -7.31 -8.16
CA VAL A 40 1.34 -6.96 -7.29
C VAL A 40 1.36 -5.49 -6.95
N VAL A 41 0.20 -4.84 -7.06
CA VAL A 41 -0.03 -3.45 -6.65
C VAL A 41 -1.20 -3.37 -5.68
N ILE A 42 -0.99 -2.70 -4.57
CA ILE A 42 -2.03 -2.40 -3.59
C ILE A 42 -2.27 -0.89 -3.60
N PHE A 43 -3.49 -0.48 -3.86
CA PHE A 43 -3.91 0.91 -3.75
C PHE A 43 -4.74 1.13 -2.48
N GLN A 44 -4.39 2.14 -1.71
CA GLN A 44 -5.24 2.77 -0.72
C GLN A 44 -5.91 3.99 -1.36
N GLU A 45 -7.07 4.39 -0.87
CA GLU A 45 -7.89 5.45 -1.47
C GLU A 45 -8.13 5.23 -2.98
N ALA A 46 -8.44 4.00 -3.34
CA ALA A 46 -8.69 3.65 -4.73
C ALA A 46 -9.86 4.46 -5.31
N PRO A 47 -9.78 4.91 -6.58
CA PRO A 47 -10.90 5.53 -7.26
C PRO A 47 -12.07 4.55 -7.41
N HIS A 48 -13.17 4.99 -8.01
CA HIS A 48 -14.32 4.12 -8.24
C HIS A 48 -13.93 2.80 -8.92
N GLN A 49 -14.59 1.70 -8.52
CA GLN A 49 -14.27 0.34 -9.00
C GLN A 49 -14.15 0.21 -10.52
N GLN A 50 -14.97 0.95 -11.29
CA GLN A 50 -14.89 0.93 -12.76
C GLN A 50 -13.57 1.46 -13.31
N VAL A 51 -12.94 2.44 -12.63
CA VAL A 51 -11.62 2.97 -13.01
C VAL A 51 -10.56 1.90 -12.78
N ILE A 52 -10.60 1.22 -11.63
CA ILE A 52 -9.68 0.11 -11.31
C ILE A 52 -9.86 -1.05 -12.30
N GLN A 53 -11.10 -1.40 -12.64
CA GLN A 53 -11.40 -2.42 -13.65
C GLN A 53 -10.83 -2.05 -15.02
N HIS A 54 -10.96 -0.78 -15.42
CA HIS A 54 -10.42 -0.30 -16.69
C HIS A 54 -8.87 -0.37 -16.68
N LEU A 55 -8.23 0.06 -15.58
CA LEU A 55 -6.78 -0.02 -15.42
C LEU A 55 -6.27 -1.48 -15.49
N ALA A 56 -6.93 -2.39 -14.76
CA ALA A 56 -6.61 -3.82 -14.79
C ALA A 56 -6.77 -4.43 -16.19
N SER A 57 -7.85 -4.06 -16.89
CA SER A 57 -8.10 -4.52 -18.27
C SER A 57 -7.05 -3.99 -19.26
N ALA A 58 -6.61 -2.74 -19.12
CA ALA A 58 -5.59 -2.15 -19.97
C ALA A 58 -4.20 -2.81 -19.78
N LEU A 59 -3.93 -3.35 -18.59
CA LEU A 59 -2.69 -4.05 -18.25
C LEU A 59 -2.77 -5.58 -18.46
N ASP A 60 -3.95 -6.12 -18.76
CA ASP A 60 -4.22 -7.57 -18.76
C ASP A 60 -3.92 -8.25 -17.41
N TRP A 61 -4.29 -7.57 -16.30
CA TRP A 61 -4.06 -8.03 -14.94
C TRP A 61 -5.35 -8.42 -14.23
N ASN A 62 -5.24 -9.35 -13.26
CA ASN A 62 -6.31 -9.65 -12.30
C ASN A 62 -6.47 -8.51 -11.30
N TYR A 63 -7.67 -8.35 -10.73
CA TYR A 63 -7.90 -7.35 -9.69
C TYR A 63 -8.92 -7.79 -8.64
N ARG A 64 -8.85 -7.14 -7.47
CA ARG A 64 -9.90 -7.11 -6.44
C ARG A 64 -10.13 -5.67 -6.00
N TYR A 65 -11.35 -5.37 -5.63
CA TYR A 65 -11.76 -4.08 -5.11
C TYR A 65 -12.26 -4.25 -3.68
N PHE A 66 -11.67 -3.53 -2.74
CA PHE A 66 -11.93 -3.60 -1.32
C PHE A 66 -12.86 -2.46 -0.94
N ILE A 67 -14.16 -2.74 -0.88
CA ILE A 67 -15.19 -1.73 -0.62
C ILE A 67 -15.06 -1.23 0.82
N SER A 68 -15.02 0.09 0.98
CA SER A 68 -15.17 0.78 2.25
C SER A 68 -16.54 1.44 2.34
N GLN A 69 -17.23 1.26 3.47
CA GLN A 69 -18.51 1.95 3.72
C GLN A 69 -18.33 3.44 4.02
N THR A 70 -17.13 3.87 4.35
CA THR A 70 -16.78 5.26 4.65
C THR A 70 -16.21 6.01 3.44
N GLY A 71 -16.15 5.34 2.26
CA GLY A 71 -15.65 5.94 1.02
C GLY A 71 -14.15 5.79 0.77
N TRP A 72 -13.40 5.21 1.71
CA TRP A 72 -11.94 5.02 1.62
C TRP A 72 -11.59 3.61 1.14
N SER A 73 -12.07 3.26 -0.05
CA SER A 73 -11.87 1.92 -0.65
C SER A 73 -10.42 1.66 -1.03
N GLY A 74 -10.06 0.38 -1.13
CA GLY A 74 -8.77 -0.05 -1.66
C GLY A 74 -8.91 -0.97 -2.85
N SER A 75 -7.80 -1.34 -3.45
CA SER A 75 -7.76 -2.36 -4.50
C SER A 75 -6.43 -3.08 -4.56
N LEU A 76 -6.47 -4.27 -5.14
CA LEU A 76 -5.30 -5.06 -5.52
C LEU A 76 -5.36 -5.32 -7.03
N LEU A 77 -4.26 -5.07 -7.72
CA LEU A 77 -4.03 -5.48 -9.11
C LEU A 77 -2.83 -6.41 -9.14
N THR A 78 -2.88 -7.47 -9.97
CA THR A 78 -1.81 -8.46 -9.99
C THR A 78 -1.77 -9.26 -11.29
N LYS A 79 -0.56 -9.67 -11.68
CA LYS A 79 -0.32 -10.66 -12.74
C LYS A 79 -0.65 -12.08 -12.28
N PHE A 80 -0.64 -12.31 -10.96
CA PHE A 80 -0.84 -13.63 -10.37
C PHE A 80 -2.32 -14.04 -10.35
N GLN A 81 -2.55 -15.36 -10.28
CA GLN A 81 -3.88 -15.90 -10.03
C GLN A 81 -4.33 -15.58 -8.60
N ILE A 82 -5.54 -15.05 -8.45
CA ILE A 82 -6.17 -14.81 -7.15
C ILE A 82 -6.93 -16.07 -6.75
N ARG A 83 -6.48 -16.78 -5.69
CA ARG A 83 -7.14 -17.96 -5.14
C ARG A 83 -8.35 -17.60 -4.28
N SER A 84 -8.18 -16.63 -3.39
CA SER A 84 -9.26 -16.13 -2.54
C SER A 84 -9.03 -14.66 -2.19
N SER A 85 -10.09 -13.94 -1.82
CA SER A 85 -9.98 -12.57 -1.34
C SER A 85 -11.18 -12.23 -0.48
N GLU A 86 -10.92 -11.74 0.72
CA GLU A 86 -11.91 -11.32 1.70
C GLU A 86 -11.66 -9.86 2.08
N THR A 87 -12.73 -9.11 2.31
CA THR A 87 -12.65 -7.73 2.81
C THR A 87 -13.39 -7.65 4.12
N TYR A 88 -12.69 -7.20 5.16
CA TYR A 88 -13.24 -7.01 6.49
C TYR A 88 -13.71 -5.57 6.60
N GLN A 89 -15.02 -5.39 6.56
CA GLN A 89 -15.67 -4.10 6.60
C GLN A 89 -16.10 -3.75 8.02
N PHE A 90 -16.25 -2.45 8.25
CA PHE A 90 -16.94 -1.94 9.41
C PHE A 90 -18.36 -2.56 9.50
N LYS A 91 -18.59 -3.36 10.52
CA LYS A 91 -19.95 -3.78 10.90
C LYS A 91 -20.36 -2.91 12.08
N LYS A 92 -21.52 -2.26 11.98
CA LYS A 92 -22.06 -1.31 12.96
C LYS A 92 -22.00 -1.78 14.42
N ASP A 93 -21.99 -3.10 14.63
CA ASP A 93 -21.95 -3.72 15.98
C ASP A 93 -20.56 -4.27 16.37
N GLN A 94 -19.55 -4.18 15.51
CA GLN A 94 -18.21 -4.74 15.76
C GLN A 94 -17.07 -3.72 15.62
N GLU A 95 -17.35 -2.48 15.21
CA GLU A 95 -16.37 -1.37 15.06
C GLU A 95 -15.00 -1.77 14.45
N LEU A 96 -15.00 -2.74 13.54
CA LEU A 96 -13.78 -3.22 12.89
C LEU A 96 -13.54 -2.42 11.60
N PHE A 97 -12.37 -1.81 11.48
CA PHE A 97 -11.85 -1.11 10.30
C PHE A 97 -12.76 -0.01 9.71
N SER A 98 -12.46 1.21 10.08
CA SER A 98 -13.17 2.40 9.61
C SER A 98 -13.00 2.66 8.11
N ARG A 99 -11.88 2.21 7.52
CA ARG A 99 -11.60 2.30 6.10
C ARG A 99 -11.68 0.93 5.45
N PHE A 100 -10.59 0.18 5.35
CA PHE A 100 -10.64 -1.23 4.95
C PHE A 100 -9.46 -2.03 5.48
N TRP A 101 -9.66 -3.32 5.61
CA TRP A 101 -8.66 -4.35 5.67
C TRP A 101 -9.11 -5.52 4.80
N SER A 102 -8.20 -6.12 4.06
CA SER A 102 -8.46 -7.28 3.22
C SER A 102 -7.37 -8.32 3.40
N ARG A 103 -7.75 -9.57 3.21
CA ARG A 103 -6.85 -10.71 3.10
C ARG A 103 -7.01 -11.34 1.72
N THR A 104 -5.94 -11.41 0.95
CA THR A 104 -5.95 -11.99 -0.40
C THR A 104 -4.86 -13.04 -0.50
N VAL A 105 -5.20 -14.21 -1.03
CA VAL A 105 -4.26 -15.29 -1.33
C VAL A 105 -4.01 -15.33 -2.82
N LEU A 106 -2.76 -15.18 -3.21
CA LEU A 106 -2.28 -15.24 -4.59
C LEU A 106 -1.47 -16.52 -4.80
N LEU A 107 -1.54 -17.07 -6.00
CA LEU A 107 -0.60 -18.11 -6.44
C LEU A 107 0.56 -17.41 -7.14
N ASN A 108 1.74 -17.41 -6.52
CA ASN A 108 2.93 -16.75 -7.06
C ASN A 108 3.51 -17.51 -8.28
N SER A 109 4.58 -16.99 -8.90
CA SER A 109 5.23 -17.59 -10.06
C SER A 109 5.87 -18.96 -9.76
N GLU A 110 6.15 -19.25 -8.48
CA GLU A 110 6.73 -20.52 -8.00
C GLU A 110 5.65 -21.59 -7.70
N GLY A 111 4.36 -21.22 -7.81
CA GLY A 111 3.25 -22.10 -7.48
C GLY A 111 2.95 -22.18 -5.98
N GLU A 112 3.47 -21.25 -5.18
CA GLU A 112 3.25 -21.14 -3.75
C GLU A 112 2.18 -20.10 -3.45
N ASP A 113 1.52 -20.24 -2.30
CA ASP A 113 0.61 -19.21 -1.80
C ASP A 113 1.39 -18.02 -1.24
N LEU A 114 0.99 -16.82 -1.69
CA LEU A 114 1.40 -15.54 -1.12
C LEU A 114 0.18 -14.88 -0.49
N VAL A 115 0.18 -14.74 0.82
CA VAL A 115 -0.88 -14.07 1.57
C VAL A 115 -0.57 -12.59 1.70
N ILE A 116 -1.50 -11.76 1.29
CA ILE A 116 -1.39 -10.30 1.41
C ILE A 116 -2.53 -9.77 2.27
N HIS A 117 -2.18 -9.20 3.41
CA HIS A 117 -3.04 -8.31 4.17
C HIS A 117 -2.83 -6.90 3.66
N ALA A 118 -3.87 -6.30 3.08
CA ALA A 118 -3.84 -4.91 2.67
C ALA A 118 -4.75 -4.10 3.59
N ALA A 119 -4.24 -3.00 4.13
CA ALA A 119 -4.97 -2.18 5.10
C ALA A 119 -4.83 -0.69 4.82
N HIS A 120 -5.88 0.05 5.15
CA HIS A 120 -5.87 1.49 5.30
C HIS A 120 -6.57 1.81 6.61
N LEU A 121 -5.82 2.30 7.60
CA LEU A 121 -6.32 2.51 8.95
C LEU A 121 -6.75 3.96 9.16
N HIS A 122 -7.45 4.22 10.27
CA HIS A 122 -7.94 5.56 10.59
C HIS A 122 -6.79 6.54 10.86
N ASP A 123 -6.88 7.75 10.29
CA ASP A 123 -5.84 8.78 10.39
C ASP A 123 -5.86 9.58 11.70
N GLU A 124 -7.00 10.18 12.05
CA GLU A 124 -7.11 11.15 13.16
C GLU A 124 -7.42 10.49 14.50
N ASN A 125 -8.31 9.50 14.55
CA ASN A 125 -8.73 8.87 15.80
C ASN A 125 -7.75 7.77 16.23
N THR A 126 -6.77 8.16 17.06
CA THR A 126 -5.73 7.24 17.56
C THR A 126 -6.29 6.06 18.35
N GLY A 127 -7.39 6.26 19.10
CA GLY A 127 -8.04 5.18 19.86
C GLY A 127 -8.70 4.14 18.95
N LEU A 128 -9.31 4.57 17.84
CA LEU A 128 -9.89 3.69 16.84
C LEU A 128 -8.79 2.95 16.08
N ARG A 129 -7.77 3.67 15.59
CA ARG A 129 -6.61 3.07 14.91
C ARG A 129 -5.90 2.02 15.75
N LYS A 130 -5.73 2.29 17.06
CA LYS A 130 -5.15 1.29 17.98
C LYS A 130 -5.99 0.02 18.07
N LYS A 131 -7.32 0.11 18.09
CA LYS A 131 -8.22 -1.07 18.04
C LYS A 131 -8.09 -1.82 16.72
N GLU A 132 -8.05 -1.09 15.59
CA GLU A 132 -7.84 -1.66 14.26
C GLU A 132 -6.51 -2.43 14.20
N LEU A 133 -5.42 -1.85 14.70
CA LEU A 133 -4.10 -2.48 14.76
C LEU A 133 -4.07 -3.73 15.64
N LEU A 134 -4.70 -3.71 16.81
CA LEU A 134 -4.77 -4.88 17.69
C LEU A 134 -5.52 -6.04 17.02
N SER A 135 -6.67 -5.75 16.39
CA SER A 135 -7.40 -6.76 15.63
C SER A 135 -6.61 -7.30 14.45
N LEU A 136 -5.93 -6.41 13.71
CA LEU A 136 -5.08 -6.80 12.58
C LEU A 136 -3.91 -7.69 13.03
N ALA A 137 -3.24 -7.33 14.13
CA ALA A 137 -2.14 -8.11 14.71
C ALA A 137 -2.59 -9.52 15.15
N GLU A 138 -3.77 -9.64 15.76
CA GLU A 138 -4.35 -10.93 16.16
C GLU A 138 -4.58 -11.86 14.94
N PHE A 139 -5.21 -11.34 13.88
CA PHE A 139 -5.44 -12.11 12.65
C PHE A 139 -4.13 -12.52 11.95
N ILE A 140 -3.17 -11.59 11.87
CA ILE A 140 -1.88 -11.84 11.24
C ILE A 140 -1.09 -12.90 12.01
N THR A 141 -1.12 -12.87 13.34
CA THR A 141 -0.45 -13.87 14.17
C THR A 141 -0.96 -15.27 13.85
N GLY A 142 -2.28 -15.44 13.70
CA GLY A 142 -2.86 -16.73 13.28
C GLY A 142 -2.43 -17.15 11.88
N ASP A 143 -2.39 -16.22 10.93
CA ASP A 143 -1.99 -16.51 9.55
C ASP A 143 -0.48 -16.83 9.43
N ILE A 144 0.41 -16.21 10.21
CA ILE A 144 1.86 -16.49 10.18
C ILE A 144 2.15 -17.95 10.61
N GLU A 145 1.38 -18.50 11.54
CA GLU A 145 1.54 -19.90 11.96
C GLU A 145 1.23 -20.89 10.83
N GLU A 146 0.40 -20.50 9.87
CA GLU A 146 -0.08 -21.35 8.77
C GLU A 146 0.58 -21.03 7.40
N GLN A 147 1.16 -19.84 7.24
CA GLN A 147 1.61 -19.31 5.95
C GLN A 147 3.03 -18.78 6.00
N ASP A 148 3.92 -19.37 5.22
CA ASP A 148 5.31 -18.94 5.16
C ASP A 148 5.50 -17.60 4.43
N ASN A 149 4.76 -17.36 3.33
CA ASN A 149 4.89 -16.18 2.52
C ASN A 149 3.72 -15.21 2.82
N LEU A 150 3.94 -14.30 3.75
CA LEU A 150 2.92 -13.32 4.16
C LEU A 150 3.47 -11.90 4.14
N LEU A 151 2.67 -10.97 3.62
CA LEU A 151 2.91 -9.54 3.65
C LEU A 151 1.73 -8.78 4.27
N LEU A 152 2.02 -7.81 5.12
CA LEU A 152 1.08 -6.73 5.48
C LEU A 152 1.53 -5.45 4.78
N VAL A 153 0.60 -4.82 4.07
CA VAL A 153 0.89 -3.70 3.16
C VAL A 153 -0.16 -2.61 3.33
N GLY A 154 0.26 -1.36 3.37
CA GLY A 154 -0.68 -0.25 3.26
C GLY A 154 -0.33 1.01 4.02
N ASP A 155 -1.27 1.96 3.99
CA ASP A 155 -1.26 3.17 4.77
C ASP A 155 -1.83 2.90 6.16
N LEU A 156 -0.94 2.74 7.13
CA LEU A 156 -1.31 2.43 8.51
C LEU A 156 -1.52 3.68 9.37
N ASN A 157 -1.32 4.87 8.77
CA ASN A 157 -1.61 6.16 9.38
C ASN A 157 -0.98 6.40 10.76
N HIS A 158 0.17 5.77 11.02
CA HIS A 158 0.97 6.04 12.23
C HIS A 158 2.44 6.23 11.88
N ARG A 159 3.16 6.89 12.75
CA ARG A 159 4.61 7.07 12.64
C ARG A 159 5.36 6.01 13.45
N PRO A 160 6.62 5.67 13.09
CA PRO A 160 7.40 4.64 13.78
C PRO A 160 7.66 4.93 15.26
N GLU A 161 7.72 6.20 15.65
CA GLU A 161 7.96 6.62 17.04
C GLU A 161 6.75 6.47 17.97
N LEU A 162 5.54 6.21 17.39
CA LEU A 162 4.31 6.07 18.17
C LEU A 162 4.14 4.67 18.76
N GLU A 163 3.31 4.57 19.80
CA GLU A 163 2.95 3.29 20.43
C GLU A 163 2.29 2.32 19.43
N ASP A 164 1.54 2.85 18.48
CA ASP A 164 0.86 2.10 17.41
C ASP A 164 1.82 1.19 16.63
N TYR A 165 3.02 1.69 16.31
CA TYR A 165 4.05 0.90 15.62
C TYR A 165 4.47 -0.34 16.41
N ARG A 166 4.53 -0.24 17.74
CA ARG A 166 4.96 -1.34 18.63
C ARG A 166 4.00 -2.51 18.62
N ILE A 167 2.72 -2.30 18.26
CA ILE A 167 1.72 -3.37 18.19
C ILE A 167 2.14 -4.37 17.10
N LEU A 168 2.49 -3.90 15.91
CA LEU A 168 2.96 -4.76 14.83
C LEU A 168 4.39 -5.28 15.07
N ALA A 169 5.27 -4.45 15.63
CA ALA A 169 6.62 -4.86 15.98
C ALA A 169 6.68 -5.94 17.09
N ALA A 170 5.58 -6.18 17.80
CA ALA A 170 5.45 -7.27 18.77
C ALA A 170 4.94 -8.59 18.15
N THR A 171 4.58 -8.59 16.87
CA THR A 171 4.28 -9.80 16.10
C THR A 171 5.55 -10.38 15.46
N ASP A 172 5.44 -11.54 14.82
CA ASP A 172 6.54 -12.16 14.08
C ASP A 172 6.71 -11.57 12.66
N LEU A 173 6.15 -10.37 12.41
CA LEU A 173 6.41 -9.61 11.19
C LEU A 173 7.66 -8.74 11.31
N HIS A 174 8.37 -8.63 10.22
CA HIS A 174 9.52 -7.76 10.05
C HIS A 174 9.15 -6.52 9.23
N ASP A 175 9.48 -5.34 9.72
CA ASP A 175 9.42 -4.11 8.94
C ASP A 175 10.50 -4.15 7.85
N LEU A 176 10.10 -4.40 6.60
CA LEU A 176 11.02 -4.64 5.50
C LEU A 176 11.88 -3.42 5.17
N PHE A 177 11.40 -2.21 5.46
CA PHE A 177 12.20 -1.00 5.31
C PHE A 177 13.44 -1.02 6.21
N LEU A 178 13.33 -1.52 7.44
CA LEU A 178 14.45 -1.54 8.39
C LEU A 178 15.53 -2.57 8.02
N LEU A 179 15.16 -3.62 7.29
CA LEU A 179 16.07 -4.70 6.89
C LEU A 179 16.95 -4.33 5.70
N THR A 180 16.57 -3.31 4.93
CA THR A 180 17.30 -2.93 3.72
C THR A 180 18.45 -1.99 4.04
N GLN A 181 19.66 -2.35 3.63
CA GLN A 181 20.86 -1.50 3.80
C GLN A 181 20.99 -0.43 2.70
N ASN A 182 20.42 -0.67 1.53
CA ASN A 182 20.44 0.26 0.40
C ASN A 182 19.15 1.10 0.38
N LYS A 183 19.04 2.06 1.29
CA LYS A 183 17.90 2.97 1.39
C LYS A 183 18.13 4.18 0.49
N THR A 184 17.17 4.50 -0.34
CA THR A 184 17.14 5.77 -1.10
C THR A 184 16.76 6.95 -0.22
N ASP A 185 16.05 6.68 0.88
CA ASP A 185 15.71 7.63 1.94
C ASP A 185 16.00 7.01 3.31
N GLU A 186 16.71 7.74 4.17
CA GLU A 186 17.13 7.29 5.51
C GLU A 186 15.92 7.02 6.43
N TYR A 187 14.83 7.77 6.24
CA TYR A 187 13.67 7.76 7.14
C TYR A 187 12.47 6.98 6.58
N GLY A 188 12.45 6.70 5.27
CA GLY A 188 11.33 6.05 4.60
C GLY A 188 10.06 6.89 4.57
N HIS A 189 10.20 8.21 4.54
CA HIS A 189 9.08 9.13 4.53
C HIS A 189 8.25 8.98 3.26
N THR A 190 6.92 8.87 3.41
CA THR A 190 5.98 8.71 2.30
C THR A 190 4.99 9.86 2.16
N PHE A 191 4.84 10.67 3.20
CA PHE A 191 3.88 11.79 3.28
C PHE A 191 4.57 13.09 3.75
N LEU A 192 4.38 14.26 3.13
CA LEU A 192 3.77 14.61 1.86
C LEU A 192 4.73 14.29 0.69
N SER A 193 4.17 13.88 -0.47
CA SER A 193 4.97 13.53 -1.65
C SER A 193 5.85 14.66 -2.20
N THR A 194 5.48 15.92 -1.95
CA THR A 194 6.24 17.12 -2.36
C THR A 194 7.23 17.61 -1.29
N LEU A 195 7.04 17.19 -0.02
CA LEU A 195 7.93 17.46 1.10
C LEU A 195 7.82 16.33 2.12
N PRO A 196 8.43 15.17 1.87
CA PRO A 196 8.25 13.99 2.72
C PRO A 196 8.77 14.23 4.14
N MET A 197 7.86 14.12 5.14
CA MET A 197 8.17 14.38 6.55
C MET A 197 7.55 13.36 7.51
N ALA A 198 6.83 12.37 7.01
CA ALA A 198 6.23 11.32 7.81
C ALA A 198 6.25 9.99 7.06
N ARG A 199 6.53 8.91 7.78
CA ARG A 199 6.36 7.55 7.30
C ARG A 199 5.02 7.03 7.79
N LEU A 200 4.05 6.87 6.89
CA LEU A 200 2.70 6.42 7.17
C LEU A 200 2.38 5.10 6.46
N ASP A 201 3.09 4.82 5.37
CA ASP A 201 2.94 3.63 4.56
C ASP A 201 3.99 2.59 4.93
N TYR A 202 3.60 1.33 4.94
CA TYR A 202 4.43 0.23 5.40
C TYR A 202 4.31 -1.00 4.51
N ILE A 203 5.38 -1.78 4.46
CA ILE A 203 5.39 -3.17 4.01
C ILE A 203 6.11 -3.99 5.08
N TRP A 204 5.34 -4.82 5.77
CA TRP A 204 5.83 -5.80 6.73
C TRP A 204 5.80 -7.17 6.07
N GLY A 205 6.73 -8.05 6.42
CA GLY A 205 6.79 -9.40 5.88
C GLY A 205 7.08 -10.45 6.95
N SER A 206 6.61 -11.66 6.72
CA SER A 206 7.01 -12.83 7.49
C SER A 206 8.53 -13.05 7.40
N GLU A 207 9.08 -13.89 8.26
CA GLU A 207 10.52 -14.25 8.24
C GLU A 207 10.96 -14.78 6.87
N SER A 208 10.12 -15.58 6.18
CA SER A 208 10.38 -16.06 4.82
C SER A 208 10.52 -14.91 3.83
N MET A 209 9.58 -13.94 3.85
CA MET A 209 9.61 -12.78 2.97
C MET A 209 10.79 -11.86 3.31
N ALA A 210 11.11 -11.69 4.59
CA ALA A 210 12.26 -10.91 5.04
C ALA A 210 13.59 -11.46 4.49
N ARG A 211 13.77 -12.80 4.47
CA ARG A 211 14.96 -13.45 3.89
C ARG A 211 15.05 -13.35 2.37
N LYS A 212 13.91 -13.31 1.68
CA LYS A 212 13.83 -13.15 0.22
C LYS A 212 14.03 -11.69 -0.22
N LEU A 213 13.94 -10.70 0.69
CA LEU A 213 14.03 -9.28 0.36
C LEU A 213 15.39 -8.93 -0.28
N THR A 214 15.35 -8.26 -1.43
CA THR A 214 16.54 -7.77 -2.15
C THR A 214 16.61 -6.25 -2.22
N LYS A 215 15.45 -5.59 -2.28
CA LYS A 215 15.38 -4.14 -2.43
C LYS A 215 14.10 -3.58 -1.81
N PHE A 216 14.21 -2.39 -1.23
CA PHE A 216 13.09 -1.58 -0.77
C PHE A 216 13.29 -0.14 -1.25
N GLU A 217 12.31 0.43 -1.91
CA GLU A 217 12.36 1.79 -2.45
C GLU A 217 11.12 2.58 -2.06
N VAL A 218 11.34 3.85 -1.72
CA VAL A 218 10.33 4.90 -1.77
C VAL A 218 10.51 5.61 -3.11
N LEU A 219 9.48 5.56 -3.97
CA LEU A 219 9.56 6.15 -5.31
C LEU A 219 9.24 7.65 -5.20
N SER A 220 10.29 8.48 -5.15
CA SER A 220 10.18 9.93 -4.93
C SER A 220 10.37 10.78 -6.18
N ASP A 221 10.76 10.16 -7.30
CA ASP A 221 10.90 10.86 -8.56
C ASP A 221 9.53 11.11 -9.20
N ARG A 222 9.48 12.11 -10.11
CA ARG A 222 8.29 12.37 -10.91
C ARG A 222 7.86 11.13 -11.69
N PRO A 223 6.57 10.85 -11.80
CA PRO A 223 5.42 11.70 -11.42
C PRO A 223 4.91 11.50 -9.98
N PHE A 224 5.60 10.73 -9.14
CA PHE A 224 5.15 10.39 -7.79
C PHE A 224 5.43 11.50 -6.77
N GLY A 225 6.61 12.10 -6.84
CA GLY A 225 7.04 13.18 -5.97
C GLY A 225 7.61 14.35 -6.74
N ASP A 226 7.68 15.51 -6.10
CA ASP A 226 8.39 16.68 -6.59
C ASP A 226 9.09 17.38 -5.43
N THR A 227 10.36 17.03 -5.22
CA THR A 227 11.22 17.62 -4.19
C THR A 227 11.96 18.87 -4.69
N THR A 228 11.62 19.39 -5.88
CA THR A 228 12.22 20.63 -6.39
C THR A 228 11.74 21.84 -5.61
N GLU A 229 12.62 22.82 -5.38
CA GLU A 229 12.29 24.06 -4.63
C GLU A 229 11.17 24.87 -5.26
N SER A 230 10.85 24.66 -6.54
CA SER A 230 9.80 25.40 -7.23
C SER A 230 8.39 24.94 -6.83
N GLY A 231 8.20 23.65 -6.46
CA GLY A 231 6.89 23.10 -6.07
C GLY A 231 5.75 23.27 -7.10
N ASP A 232 6.12 23.62 -8.35
CA ASP A 232 5.17 24.11 -9.37
C ASP A 232 4.48 22.99 -10.14
N TYR A 233 4.71 21.72 -9.75
CA TYR A 233 4.18 20.58 -10.51
C TYR A 233 3.16 19.77 -9.71
N ALA A 234 2.10 19.38 -10.41
CA ALA A 234 1.17 18.40 -9.88
C ALA A 234 1.81 17.00 -9.93
N VAL A 235 1.65 16.24 -8.85
CA VAL A 235 2.04 14.84 -8.69
C VAL A 235 0.81 13.94 -8.58
N LEU A 236 0.99 12.63 -8.64
CA LEU A 236 -0.13 11.70 -8.69
C LEU A 236 -0.92 11.59 -7.38
N SER A 237 -0.26 11.78 -6.22
CA SER A 237 -0.86 11.70 -4.89
C SER A 237 -0.07 12.53 -3.88
N ASP A 238 -0.63 12.79 -2.72
CA ASP A 238 0.07 13.34 -1.56
C ASP A 238 0.95 12.31 -0.82
N HIS A 239 0.86 11.03 -1.19
CA HIS A 239 1.76 9.97 -0.73
C HIS A 239 2.78 9.58 -1.81
N LEU A 240 3.89 8.96 -1.37
CA LEU A 240 4.87 8.31 -2.24
C LEU A 240 4.67 6.80 -2.24
N PRO A 241 4.81 6.12 -3.40
CA PRO A 241 4.70 4.68 -3.47
C PRO A 241 5.86 3.97 -2.78
N LEU A 242 5.59 2.82 -2.19
CA LEU A 242 6.58 1.85 -1.75
C LEU A 242 6.72 0.71 -2.75
N MET A 243 7.93 0.33 -3.07
CA MET A 243 8.23 -0.81 -3.92
C MET A 243 9.25 -1.73 -3.25
N VAL A 244 8.96 -3.03 -3.25
CA VAL A 244 9.86 -4.08 -2.76
C VAL A 244 10.14 -5.09 -3.84
N GLN A 245 11.33 -5.67 -3.81
CA GLN A 245 11.73 -6.77 -4.68
C GLN A 245 12.19 -7.94 -3.82
N PHE A 246 11.77 -9.12 -4.20
CA PHE A 246 12.16 -10.38 -3.57
C PHE A 246 12.96 -11.23 -4.55
N LYS A 247 13.84 -12.06 -4.04
CA LYS A 247 14.50 -13.10 -4.86
C LYS A 247 13.46 -14.12 -5.28
N GLU A 248 13.52 -14.53 -6.54
CA GLU A 248 12.92 -15.78 -6.95
C GLU A 248 13.70 -16.93 -6.29
N THR A 249 13.00 -17.93 -5.79
CA THR A 249 13.65 -19.16 -5.33
C THR A 249 14.09 -19.92 -6.58
N ILE A 250 15.40 -20.13 -6.74
CA ILE A 250 15.98 -20.87 -7.88
C ILE A 250 15.77 -22.37 -7.65
#